data_6205d9a5c2ac77d10f99160bf9d24fbd
#
_entry.id   6205d9a5c2ac77d10f99160bf9d24fbd
#
_cell.length_a   1.000
_cell.length_b   1.000
_cell.length_c   1.000
_cell.angle_alpha   90.00
_cell.angle_beta   90.00
_cell.angle_gamma   90.00
#
_symmetry.space_group_name_H-M   'P 1'
#
loop_
_entity.id
_entity.type
_entity.pdbx_description
1 polymer ?
#
loop_
_entity_poly.entity_id
_entity_poly.type
_entity_poly.pdbx_seq_one_letter_code
_entity_poly.pdbx_strand_id
1 'polypeptide(L)'
;MHNIFDYLDWRGDLNFSSDPLNEVDNLIFSVLSYSDFSGVVPGLDKPGSVTLQEAADRIGPAPHEVTTNLTRSFFAALPLLLEKCAQTERFANLQLSHYIDRIEFAKAEQFSAIVFSLEENLHFIAFSGTDDTLAGWKEDLEMSFRDAVPAQRDATRYAQAVMANL
;
A
#
# COMPACT_ATOMS: atom_id res chain seq x y z
N MET A 1 22.15 3.67 11.94
CA MET A 1 21.56 3.91 10.61
C MET A 1 20.09 4.09 10.87
N HIS A 2 19.52 5.25 10.48
CA HIS A 2 18.08 5.51 10.67
C HIS A 2 17.28 4.85 9.56
N ASN A 3 16.05 4.40 9.89
CA ASN A 3 15.14 3.73 8.97
C ASN A 3 13.69 4.23 9.17
N ILE A 4 12.73 3.65 8.45
CA ILE A 4 11.32 4.06 8.49
C ILE A 4 10.67 3.88 9.87
N PHE A 5 11.14 2.95 10.71
CA PHE A 5 10.64 2.78 12.08
C PHE A 5 11.09 3.92 12.99
N ASP A 6 12.34 4.39 12.83
CA ASP A 6 12.82 5.58 13.56
C ASP A 6 11.99 6.82 13.18
N TYR A 7 11.56 6.93 11.90
CA TYR A 7 10.68 8.01 11.45
C TYR A 7 9.32 7.94 12.15
N LEU A 8 8.71 6.76 12.26
CA LEU A 8 7.45 6.57 12.97
C LEU A 8 7.56 6.92 14.46
N ASP A 9 8.69 6.57 15.11
CA ASP A 9 8.95 6.94 16.50
C ASP A 9 9.10 8.45 16.70
N TRP A 10 9.61 9.13 15.69
CA TRP A 10 9.92 10.56 15.77
C TRP A 10 8.77 11.46 15.26
N ARG A 11 8.02 11.03 14.25
CA ARG A 11 6.99 11.82 13.57
C ARG A 11 5.58 11.25 13.66
N GLY A 12 5.43 10.07 14.24
CA GLY A 12 4.15 9.38 14.32
C GLY A 12 3.09 10.08 15.17
N ASP A 13 3.48 11.07 15.98
CA ASP A 13 2.59 11.92 16.78
C ASP A 13 2.04 13.14 16.03
N LEU A 14 2.52 13.40 14.80
CA LEU A 14 2.11 14.56 14.00
C LEU A 14 1.16 14.13 12.87
N ASN A 15 -0.08 14.58 12.90
CA ASN A 15 -1.02 14.36 11.80
C ASN A 15 -0.65 15.16 10.54
N PHE A 16 -1.28 14.85 9.39
CA PHE A 16 -0.95 15.46 8.10
C PHE A 16 -1.32 16.94 8.00
N SER A 17 -2.24 17.45 8.83
CA SER A 17 -2.56 18.87 8.88
C SER A 17 -1.47 19.69 9.60
N SER A 18 -0.75 19.07 10.55
CA SER A 18 0.34 19.71 11.31
C SER A 18 1.69 19.58 10.63
N ASP A 19 1.93 18.45 9.97
CA ASP A 19 3.16 18.12 9.21
C ASP A 19 2.75 17.50 7.87
N PRO A 20 2.78 18.28 6.76
CA PRO A 20 2.29 17.82 5.47
C PRO A 20 2.97 16.54 4.96
N LEU A 21 2.30 15.88 4.01
CA LEU A 21 2.80 14.68 3.33
C LEU A 21 4.24 14.91 2.79
N ASN A 22 5.12 13.95 3.05
CA ASN A 22 6.51 13.99 2.61
C ASN A 22 6.97 12.66 1.97
N GLU A 23 8.21 12.60 1.52
CA GLU A 23 8.76 11.46 0.78
C GLU A 23 8.85 10.17 1.61
N VAL A 24 8.99 10.28 2.94
CA VAL A 24 9.02 9.11 3.82
C VAL A 24 7.63 8.52 3.98
N ASP A 25 6.61 9.37 4.08
CA ASP A 25 5.22 8.93 4.07
C ASP A 25 4.86 8.21 2.75
N ASN A 26 5.31 8.77 1.61
CA ASN A 26 5.13 8.15 0.30
C ASN A 26 5.75 6.75 0.25
N LEU A 27 6.96 6.59 0.81
CA LEU A 27 7.61 5.29 0.92
C LEU A 27 6.79 4.35 1.80
N ILE A 28 6.29 4.81 2.97
CA ILE A 28 5.47 4.00 3.87
C ILE A 28 4.20 3.53 3.16
N PHE A 29 3.46 4.40 2.46
CA PHE A 29 2.27 4.01 1.70
C PHE A 29 2.58 3.00 0.60
N SER A 30 3.68 3.21 -0.12
CA SER A 30 4.12 2.28 -1.16
C SER A 30 4.45 0.90 -0.59
N VAL A 31 5.02 0.83 0.62
CA VAL A 31 5.30 -0.44 1.30
C VAL A 31 4.01 -1.08 1.81
N LEU A 32 3.14 -0.30 2.45
CA LEU A 32 1.88 -0.79 3.00
C LEU A 32 0.95 -1.34 1.91
N SER A 33 1.06 -0.88 0.66
CA SER A 33 0.25 -1.39 -0.46
C SER A 33 0.49 -2.87 -0.77
N TYR A 34 1.60 -3.45 -0.29
CA TYR A 34 1.88 -4.89 -0.39
C TYR A 34 1.22 -5.74 0.70
N SER A 35 0.52 -5.12 1.67
CA SER A 35 -0.25 -5.88 2.66
C SER A 35 -1.49 -6.50 2.02
N ASP A 36 -1.81 -7.72 2.42
CA ASP A 36 -3.06 -8.36 2.00
C ASP A 36 -4.25 -7.77 2.78
N PHE A 37 -4.98 -6.89 2.12
CA PHE A 37 -6.19 -6.27 2.65
C PHE A 37 -7.47 -6.97 2.17
N SER A 38 -7.38 -8.15 1.58
CA SER A 38 -8.51 -8.92 1.06
C SER A 38 -9.54 -9.20 2.17
N GLY A 39 -10.79 -8.87 1.90
CA GLY A 39 -11.89 -9.05 2.87
C GLY A 39 -11.90 -8.05 4.04
N VAL A 40 -10.90 -7.18 4.14
CA VAL A 40 -10.75 -6.18 5.19
C VAL A 40 -11.11 -4.79 4.68
N VAL A 41 -10.47 -4.36 3.60
CA VAL A 41 -10.71 -3.05 2.95
C VAL A 41 -11.74 -3.21 1.83
N PRO A 42 -12.74 -2.30 1.72
CA PRO A 42 -13.69 -2.34 0.62
C PRO A 42 -13.01 -2.25 -0.75
N GLY A 43 -13.49 -3.08 -1.69
CA GLY A 43 -13.01 -3.06 -3.08
C GLY A 43 -13.51 -1.86 -3.88
N LEU A 44 -13.05 -1.76 -5.14
CA LEU A 44 -13.38 -0.66 -6.06
C LEU A 44 -14.91 -0.48 -6.27
N ASP A 45 -15.66 -1.58 -6.27
CA ASP A 45 -17.12 -1.59 -6.52
C ASP A 45 -17.95 -1.49 -5.23
N LYS A 46 -17.30 -1.33 -4.06
CA LYS A 46 -17.98 -1.29 -2.77
C LYS A 46 -17.81 0.07 -2.12
N PRO A 47 -18.92 0.73 -1.71
CA PRO A 47 -18.82 1.99 -0.98
C PRO A 47 -18.23 1.79 0.42
N GLY A 48 -17.65 2.85 0.96
CA GLY A 48 -17.12 2.91 2.31
C GLY A 48 -15.61 2.77 2.41
N SER A 49 -15.13 2.90 3.61
CA SER A 49 -13.72 2.81 3.97
C SER A 49 -13.57 2.18 5.34
N VAL A 50 -12.36 1.81 5.70
CA VAL A 50 -11.96 1.41 7.05
C VAL A 50 -10.71 2.19 7.45
N THR A 51 -10.51 2.45 8.73
CA THR A 51 -9.26 3.07 9.18
C THR A 51 -8.09 2.09 9.07
N LEU A 52 -6.88 2.62 8.96
CA LEU A 52 -5.67 1.78 8.98
C LEU A 52 -5.61 0.96 10.28
N GLN A 53 -5.99 1.55 11.41
CA GLN A 53 -6.06 0.86 12.68
C GLN A 53 -7.05 -0.32 12.65
N GLU A 54 -8.29 -0.09 12.18
CA GLU A 54 -9.28 -1.16 12.04
C GLU A 54 -8.82 -2.26 11.09
N ALA A 55 -8.14 -1.89 10.01
CA ALA A 55 -7.59 -2.86 9.07
C ALA A 55 -6.49 -3.71 9.72
N ALA A 56 -5.55 -3.08 10.44
CA ALA A 56 -4.50 -3.79 11.17
C ALA A 56 -5.08 -4.72 12.25
N ASP A 57 -6.08 -4.27 13.01
CA ASP A 57 -6.75 -5.08 14.03
C ASP A 57 -7.43 -6.34 13.44
N ARG A 58 -8.02 -6.21 12.23
CA ARG A 58 -8.66 -7.34 11.53
C ARG A 58 -7.65 -8.31 10.91
N ILE A 59 -6.51 -7.82 10.43
CA ILE A 59 -5.42 -8.64 9.90
C ILE A 59 -4.73 -9.40 11.03
N GLY A 60 -4.62 -8.78 12.20
CA GLY A 60 -4.01 -9.36 13.39
C GLY A 60 -2.54 -8.94 13.57
N PRO A 61 -1.94 -9.32 14.73
CA PRO A 61 -0.61 -8.87 15.10
C PRO A 61 0.48 -9.46 14.22
N ALA A 62 1.59 -8.72 14.09
CA ALA A 62 2.79 -9.22 13.41
C ALA A 62 3.31 -10.50 14.08
N PRO A 63 3.80 -11.48 13.30
CA PRO A 63 4.44 -12.67 13.85
C PRO A 63 5.61 -12.31 14.79
N HIS A 64 5.75 -13.01 15.91
CA HIS A 64 6.79 -12.73 16.93
C HIS A 64 8.25 -12.78 16.40
N GLU A 65 8.49 -13.45 15.26
CA GLU A 65 9.81 -13.60 14.66
C GLU A 65 10.16 -12.51 13.62
N VAL A 66 9.26 -11.53 13.41
CA VAL A 66 9.51 -10.44 12.45
C VAL A 66 10.61 -9.53 12.98
N THR A 67 11.63 -9.33 12.16
CA THR A 67 12.78 -8.47 12.47
C THR A 67 12.67 -7.15 11.73
N THR A 68 13.07 -6.06 12.40
CA THR A 68 13.27 -4.73 11.79
C THR A 68 14.46 -4.67 10.83
N ASN A 69 15.17 -5.79 10.64
CA ASN A 69 16.33 -5.84 9.78
C ASN A 69 15.91 -5.92 8.29
N LEU A 70 15.72 -4.77 7.67
CA LEU A 70 15.33 -4.60 6.28
C LEU A 70 16.35 -5.12 5.26
N THR A 71 17.54 -5.55 5.70
CA THR A 71 18.61 -6.02 4.79
C THR A 71 18.37 -7.42 4.22
N ARG A 72 17.47 -8.21 4.82
CA ARG A 72 17.18 -9.59 4.36
C ARG A 72 15.96 -9.71 3.48
N SER A 73 14.92 -8.97 3.77
CA SER A 73 13.73 -8.84 2.93
C SER A 73 12.92 -7.64 3.40
N PHE A 74 12.66 -6.73 2.50
CA PHE A 74 11.81 -5.58 2.76
C PHE A 74 10.39 -6.01 3.17
N PHE A 75 9.88 -7.06 2.56
CA PHE A 75 8.55 -7.61 2.84
C PHE A 75 8.47 -8.33 4.19
N ALA A 76 9.58 -8.82 4.74
CA ALA A 76 9.56 -9.50 6.04
C ALA A 76 9.19 -8.54 7.19
N ALA A 77 9.43 -7.24 7.05
CA ALA A 77 9.09 -6.24 8.05
C ALA A 77 7.70 -5.61 7.86
N LEU A 78 7.00 -5.96 6.77
CA LEU A 78 5.71 -5.37 6.42
C LEU A 78 4.63 -5.52 7.50
N PRO A 79 4.41 -6.71 8.14
CA PRO A 79 3.44 -6.84 9.20
C PRO A 79 3.74 -5.94 10.41
N LEU A 80 5.02 -5.81 10.76
CA LEU A 80 5.44 -4.93 11.86
C LEU A 80 5.28 -3.45 11.48
N LEU A 81 5.52 -3.09 10.22
CA LEU A 81 5.30 -1.72 9.74
C LEU A 81 3.81 -1.36 9.82
N LEU A 82 2.92 -2.24 9.37
CA LEU A 82 1.48 -2.05 9.43
C LEU A 82 1.02 -1.86 10.88
N GLU A 83 1.44 -2.75 11.79
CA GLU A 83 1.13 -2.68 13.22
C GLU A 83 1.61 -1.35 13.82
N LYS A 84 2.84 -0.94 13.51
CA LYS A 84 3.41 0.28 14.06
C LYS A 84 2.73 1.54 13.50
N CYS A 85 2.43 1.59 12.21
CA CYS A 85 1.65 2.68 11.62
C CYS A 85 0.26 2.80 12.25
N ALA A 86 -0.41 1.68 12.50
CA ALA A 86 -1.72 1.63 13.13
C ALA A 86 -1.75 2.18 14.58
N GLN A 87 -0.59 2.24 15.24
CA GLN A 87 -0.43 2.77 16.59
C GLN A 87 -0.06 4.26 16.64
N THR A 88 0.18 4.90 15.50
CA THR A 88 0.59 6.30 15.41
C THR A 88 -0.59 7.22 15.11
N GLU A 89 -0.61 8.44 15.65
CA GLU A 89 -1.62 9.45 15.33
C GLU A 89 -1.61 9.81 13.83
N ARG A 90 -0.42 9.79 13.23
CA ARG A 90 -0.21 10.14 11.82
C ARG A 90 -0.93 9.21 10.85
N PHE A 91 -0.93 7.90 11.11
CA PHE A 91 -1.42 6.90 10.17
C PHE A 91 -2.68 6.16 10.61
N ALA A 92 -2.94 6.03 11.92
CA ALA A 92 -4.02 5.18 12.45
C ALA A 92 -5.40 5.50 11.87
N ASN A 93 -5.70 6.79 11.68
CA ASN A 93 -7.01 7.29 11.24
C ASN A 93 -7.13 7.43 9.71
N LEU A 94 -6.10 7.09 8.93
CA LEU A 94 -6.17 7.11 7.46
C LEU A 94 -7.29 6.19 6.99
N GLN A 95 -8.10 6.68 6.06
CA GLN A 95 -9.18 5.90 5.48
C GLN A 95 -8.66 5.09 4.30
N LEU A 96 -8.81 3.77 4.36
CA LEU A 96 -8.43 2.83 3.32
C LEU A 96 -9.67 2.41 2.53
N SER A 97 -9.58 2.46 1.21
CA SER A 97 -10.69 2.14 0.31
C SER A 97 -10.21 1.64 -1.04
N HIS A 98 -11.15 1.20 -1.88
CA HIS A 98 -10.92 0.84 -3.28
C HIS A 98 -9.84 -0.23 -3.48
N TYR A 99 -9.61 -1.11 -2.49
CA TYR A 99 -8.60 -2.15 -2.59
C TYR A 99 -8.89 -3.12 -3.72
N ILE A 100 -7.87 -3.42 -4.51
CA ILE A 100 -7.92 -4.44 -5.55
C ILE A 100 -6.61 -5.24 -5.53
N ASP A 101 -6.72 -6.55 -5.62
CA ASP A 101 -5.61 -7.48 -5.82
C ASP A 101 -6.05 -8.53 -6.85
N ARG A 102 -5.37 -8.57 -7.99
CA ARG A 102 -5.64 -9.48 -9.10
C ARG A 102 -4.36 -10.15 -9.54
N ILE A 103 -4.36 -11.48 -9.51
CA ILE A 103 -3.28 -12.30 -10.04
C ILE A 103 -3.88 -13.17 -11.15
N GLU A 104 -3.52 -12.89 -12.41
CA GLU A 104 -3.89 -13.70 -13.57
C GLU A 104 -2.67 -14.45 -14.11
N PHE A 105 -2.36 -15.61 -13.55
CA PHE A 105 -1.19 -16.43 -13.96
C PHE A 105 -1.16 -16.74 -15.46
N ALA A 106 -2.33 -16.91 -16.10
CA ALA A 106 -2.41 -17.23 -17.54
C ALA A 106 -1.92 -16.08 -18.44
N LYS A 107 -2.03 -14.84 -17.96
CA LYS A 107 -1.60 -13.64 -18.69
C LYS A 107 -0.29 -13.06 -18.18
N ALA A 108 0.30 -13.66 -17.14
CA ALA A 108 1.43 -13.11 -16.39
C ALA A 108 1.15 -11.67 -15.92
N GLU A 109 -0.05 -11.43 -15.39
CA GLU A 109 -0.54 -10.14 -14.95
C GLU A 109 -0.74 -10.17 -13.44
N GLN A 110 -0.06 -9.26 -12.74
CA GLN A 110 -0.27 -9.01 -11.33
C GLN A 110 -0.55 -7.52 -11.16
N PHE A 111 -1.69 -7.22 -10.56
CA PHE A 111 -2.13 -5.84 -10.33
C PHE A 111 -2.77 -5.73 -8.96
N SER A 112 -2.19 -4.90 -8.11
CA SER A 112 -2.77 -4.55 -6.83
C SER A 112 -2.70 -3.04 -6.61
N ALA A 113 -3.74 -2.49 -6.00
CA ALA A 113 -3.81 -1.06 -5.69
C ALA A 113 -4.72 -0.80 -4.49
N ILE A 114 -4.46 0.31 -3.80
CA ILE A 114 -5.23 0.78 -2.65
C ILE A 114 -5.22 2.31 -2.60
N VAL A 115 -6.29 2.90 -2.05
CA VAL A 115 -6.37 4.33 -1.79
C VAL A 115 -6.22 4.59 -0.29
N PHE A 116 -5.29 5.48 0.06
CA PHE A 116 -5.16 6.08 1.39
C PHE A 116 -5.71 7.51 1.32
N SER A 117 -6.77 7.80 2.05
CA SER A 117 -7.32 9.15 2.16
C SER A 117 -6.79 9.83 3.42
N LEU A 118 -6.03 10.89 3.23
CA LEU A 118 -5.36 11.65 4.30
C LEU A 118 -6.30 12.74 4.84
N GLU A 119 -7.00 13.40 3.93
CA GLU A 119 -7.98 14.46 4.19
C GLU A 119 -9.13 14.33 3.19
N GLU A 120 -10.19 15.14 3.34
CA GLU A 120 -11.38 15.08 2.48
C GLU A 120 -11.07 15.17 0.98
N ASN A 121 -10.04 15.96 0.61
CA ASN A 121 -9.65 16.18 -0.79
C ASN A 121 -8.19 15.78 -1.07
N LEU A 122 -7.58 14.98 -0.19
CA LEU A 122 -6.19 14.55 -0.35
C LEU A 122 -6.11 13.03 -0.24
N HIS A 123 -5.87 12.40 -1.38
CA HIS A 123 -5.83 10.94 -1.50
C HIS A 123 -4.51 10.50 -2.12
N PHE A 124 -3.96 9.42 -1.61
CA PHE A 124 -2.77 8.77 -2.15
C PHE A 124 -3.16 7.42 -2.75
N ILE A 125 -2.95 7.23 -4.04
CA ILE A 125 -3.16 5.95 -4.73
C ILE A 125 -1.83 5.21 -4.73
N ALA A 126 -1.76 4.08 -4.04
CA ALA A 126 -0.60 3.21 -4.05
C ALA A 126 -0.85 2.01 -4.96
N PHE A 127 0.14 1.70 -5.80
CA PHE A 127 0.18 0.49 -6.61
C PHE A 127 1.27 -0.42 -6.07
N SER A 128 0.96 -1.70 -5.85
CA SER A 128 2.00 -2.69 -5.59
C SER A 128 2.69 -2.99 -6.91
N GLY A 129 4.01 -2.92 -6.89
CA GLY A 129 4.82 -3.34 -8.03
C GLY A 129 4.88 -4.85 -8.16
N THR A 130 5.64 -5.29 -9.13
CA THR A 130 5.98 -6.68 -9.38
C THR A 130 6.68 -7.28 -8.15
N ASP A 131 6.21 -8.43 -7.69
CA ASP A 131 6.95 -9.23 -6.73
C ASP A 131 8.05 -10.07 -7.41
N ASP A 132 8.85 -10.81 -6.62
CA ASP A 132 9.92 -11.68 -7.11
C ASP A 132 9.40 -12.92 -7.87
N THR A 133 8.22 -12.85 -8.51
CA THR A 133 7.64 -13.94 -9.28
C THR A 133 8.12 -13.94 -10.74
N LEU A 134 8.08 -15.13 -11.38
CA LEU A 134 8.38 -15.25 -12.82
C LEU A 134 7.42 -14.43 -13.69
N ALA A 135 6.18 -14.22 -13.24
CA ALA A 135 5.19 -13.39 -13.93
C ALA A 135 5.63 -11.93 -13.98
N GLY A 136 6.09 -11.41 -12.85
CA GLY A 136 6.60 -10.07 -12.74
C GLY A 136 7.86 -9.82 -13.58
N TRP A 137 8.82 -10.74 -13.54
CA TRP A 137 10.03 -10.63 -14.37
C TRP A 137 9.73 -10.63 -15.87
N LYS A 138 8.70 -11.36 -16.30
CA LYS A 138 8.25 -11.35 -17.70
C LYS A 138 7.65 -9.98 -18.07
N GLU A 139 6.86 -9.38 -17.20
CA GLU A 139 6.26 -8.07 -17.43
C GLU A 139 7.33 -6.98 -17.49
N ASP A 140 8.32 -7.01 -16.60
CA ASP A 140 9.47 -6.10 -16.62
C ASP A 140 10.28 -6.21 -17.93
N LEU A 141 10.47 -7.42 -18.45
CA LEU A 141 11.08 -7.62 -19.76
C LEU A 141 10.22 -7.04 -20.90
N GLU A 142 8.89 -7.20 -20.85
CA GLU A 142 7.98 -6.67 -21.86
C GLU A 142 7.98 -5.14 -21.89
N MET A 143 8.21 -4.45 -20.77
CA MET A 143 8.36 -2.98 -20.74
C MET A 143 9.54 -2.48 -21.58
N SER A 144 10.55 -3.32 -21.83
CA SER A 144 11.72 -2.94 -22.62
C SER A 144 11.43 -2.76 -24.13
N PHE A 145 10.31 -3.33 -24.64
CA PHE A 145 9.99 -3.34 -26.08
C PHE A 145 8.53 -3.10 -26.41
N ARG A 146 7.68 -2.80 -25.42
CA ARG A 146 6.27 -2.42 -25.61
C ARG A 146 6.03 -0.98 -25.16
N ASP A 147 5.19 -0.25 -25.87
CA ASP A 147 4.79 1.11 -25.51
C ASP A 147 3.99 1.16 -24.20
N ALA A 148 3.26 0.10 -23.84
CA ALA A 148 2.55 -0.06 -22.60
C ALA A 148 2.29 -1.53 -22.29
N VAL A 149 2.52 -1.95 -21.04
CA VAL A 149 2.17 -3.28 -20.53
C VAL A 149 0.77 -3.30 -19.93
N PRO A 150 0.14 -4.48 -19.73
CA PRO A 150 -1.20 -4.60 -19.18
C PRO A 150 -1.38 -3.86 -17.84
N ALA A 151 -0.47 -4.02 -16.88
CA ALA A 151 -0.55 -3.37 -15.57
C ALA A 151 -0.58 -1.84 -15.65
N GLN A 152 0.14 -1.22 -16.59
CA GLN A 152 0.09 0.25 -16.80
C GLN A 152 -1.29 0.72 -17.27
N ARG A 153 -1.95 -0.08 -18.13
CA ARG A 153 -3.31 0.22 -18.60
C ARG A 153 -4.32 0.05 -17.47
N ASP A 154 -4.16 -0.99 -16.65
CA ASP A 154 -5.02 -1.24 -15.52
C ASP A 154 -4.82 -0.19 -14.42
N ALA A 155 -3.60 0.26 -14.15
CA ALA A 155 -3.32 1.38 -13.26
C ALA A 155 -4.03 2.66 -13.72
N THR A 156 -4.00 2.96 -15.03
CA THR A 156 -4.69 4.13 -15.59
C THR A 156 -6.21 4.02 -15.41
N ARG A 157 -6.79 2.87 -15.73
CA ARG A 157 -8.24 2.62 -15.58
C ARG A 157 -8.68 2.69 -14.13
N TYR A 158 -7.88 2.10 -13.25
CA TYR A 158 -8.12 2.14 -11.80
C TYR A 158 -8.12 3.58 -11.28
N ALA A 159 -7.08 4.36 -11.59
CA ALA A 159 -7.00 5.76 -11.16
C ALA A 159 -8.19 6.59 -11.67
N GLN A 160 -8.63 6.38 -12.93
CA GLN A 160 -9.81 7.04 -13.49
C GLN A 160 -11.10 6.64 -12.76
N ALA A 161 -11.26 5.35 -12.43
CA ALA A 161 -12.42 4.86 -11.69
C ALA A 161 -12.45 5.40 -10.25
N VAL A 162 -11.30 5.45 -9.56
CA VAL A 162 -11.18 6.05 -8.23
C VAL A 162 -11.55 7.52 -8.26
N MET A 163 -10.99 8.31 -9.19
CA MET A 163 -11.31 9.75 -9.31
C MET A 163 -12.78 10.04 -9.63
N ALA A 164 -13.50 9.09 -10.22
CA ALA A 164 -14.92 9.26 -10.49
C ALA A 164 -15.82 8.92 -9.28
N ASN A 165 -15.27 8.24 -8.26
CA ASN A 165 -15.99 7.75 -7.09
C ASN A 165 -15.62 8.51 -5.79
N LEU A 166 -14.56 9.31 -5.80
CA LEU A 166 -14.16 10.23 -4.72
C LEU A 166 -14.83 11.58 -4.87
#